data_695a0c5f4cff17b9086fa10c367cbe28
#
_entry.id   695a0c5f4cff17b9086fa10c367cbe28
#
_cell.length_a   1.000
_cell.length_b   1.000
_cell.length_c   1.000
_cell.angle_alpha   90.00
_cell.angle_beta   90.00
_cell.angle_gamma   90.00
#
_symmetry.space_group_name_H-M   'P 1'
#
loop_
_entity.id
_entity.type
_entity.pdbx_description
1 polymer ?
#
loop_
_entity_poly.entity_id
_entity_poly.type
_entity_poly.pdbx_seq_one_letter_code
_entity_poly.pdbx_strand_id
1 'polypeptide(L)'
;MNAISSDPSSKYILIVDDQPDNLRLLSTTLTDAGYKVKSAISAQMALIGLQTTLPELILLDIMMPDINGYQLCQQLKTDTHPKEIPVIFLSALDDEVDKLRAFEIGGVDYITKPFKTQEVLARVKNQLTLVRQQQRITEQNLQLIQQNQRLEQLNVELRQANTELIRSNKDLEEFAYIAAHDLRSPLQILKAFTYLLSQKYQGVFDDKADRYITRIAEAGYRMERLIQDLLHYSRVGAKALELERLDCNQLLQQVLSNLQVEIESTGAAISHEELPTVIGNATQLAQLFQNLISNAIKFRHSEVLPQVKISVEYKEDRTGQAGEVESSFSRDLEEETTPRMIPVERQTCQYNRVGEWVFGVHDNGIGIEPEYFERIFQVFQRLHTPEEYPGTGIGLAICKKIVERHGGHIWVESDPGLGTSFYFTLPLEAD
;
A
#
# COMPACT_ATOMS: atom_id res chain seq x y z
N MET A 1 1.48 -43.36 17.71
CA MET A 1 2.02 -43.35 16.33
C MET A 1 3.32 -42.59 16.37
N ASN A 2 4.45 -43.33 16.37
CA ASN A 2 5.80 -42.71 16.49
C ASN A 2 6.15 -42.04 15.17
N ALA A 3 6.30 -40.74 15.17
CA ALA A 3 6.90 -40.01 14.09
C ALA A 3 8.34 -40.49 13.93
N ILE A 4 8.68 -41.12 12.79
CA ILE A 4 10.03 -41.45 12.42
C ILE A 4 10.78 -40.12 12.28
N SER A 5 11.68 -39.86 13.22
CA SER A 5 12.53 -38.67 13.26
C SER A 5 13.32 -38.56 11.98
N SER A 6 13.00 -37.56 11.17
CA SER A 6 13.79 -37.19 9.99
C SER A 6 15.01 -36.34 10.43
N ASP A 7 16.00 -37.01 11.03
CA ASP A 7 17.30 -36.39 11.27
C ASP A 7 17.99 -36.15 9.91
N PRO A 8 18.33 -34.90 9.53
CA PRO A 8 19.02 -34.60 8.27
C PRO A 8 20.36 -35.32 8.10
N SER A 9 20.92 -35.85 9.19
CA SER A 9 22.17 -36.60 9.19
C SER A 9 22.07 -38.04 8.66
N SER A 10 20.83 -38.55 8.43
CA SER A 10 20.59 -39.96 8.07
C SER A 10 20.27 -40.21 6.60
N LYS A 11 20.35 -39.20 5.72
CA LYS A 11 20.08 -39.36 4.29
C LYS A 11 21.12 -40.26 3.61
N TYR A 12 20.66 -41.33 2.97
CA TYR A 12 21.57 -42.31 2.29
C TYR A 12 20.92 -42.89 1.03
N ILE A 13 21.74 -43.44 0.14
CA ILE A 13 21.32 -44.19 -1.04
C ILE A 13 21.42 -45.68 -0.69
N LEU A 14 20.31 -46.42 -0.95
CA LEU A 14 20.29 -47.86 -0.81
C LEU A 14 20.65 -48.52 -2.14
N ILE A 15 21.61 -49.42 -2.15
CA ILE A 15 21.97 -50.28 -3.30
C ILE A 15 21.53 -51.68 -2.99
N VAL A 16 20.76 -52.29 -3.90
CA VAL A 16 20.29 -53.70 -3.77
C VAL A 16 20.70 -54.44 -5.02
N ASP A 17 21.66 -55.38 -4.88
CA ASP A 17 22.20 -56.22 -5.97
C ASP A 17 22.74 -57.51 -5.33
N ASP A 18 22.47 -58.67 -5.92
CA ASP A 18 22.92 -59.97 -5.37
C ASP A 18 24.44 -60.23 -5.64
N GLN A 19 25.04 -59.44 -6.52
CA GLN A 19 26.48 -59.59 -6.86
C GLN A 19 27.34 -58.65 -6.01
N PRO A 20 28.26 -59.20 -5.17
CA PRO A 20 29.13 -58.40 -4.30
C PRO A 20 30.02 -57.42 -5.03
N ASP A 21 30.45 -57.76 -6.25
CA ASP A 21 31.32 -56.90 -7.06
C ASP A 21 30.56 -55.63 -7.55
N ASN A 22 29.30 -55.76 -7.92
CA ASN A 22 28.41 -54.61 -8.26
C ASN A 22 28.22 -53.71 -7.05
N LEU A 23 27.89 -54.27 -5.89
CA LEU A 23 27.77 -53.53 -4.65
C LEU A 23 29.02 -52.74 -4.29
N ARG A 24 30.20 -53.37 -4.42
CA ARG A 24 31.47 -52.73 -4.12
C ARG A 24 31.74 -51.58 -5.09
N LEU A 25 31.56 -51.80 -6.40
CA LEU A 25 31.79 -50.81 -7.43
C LEU A 25 30.88 -49.58 -7.23
N LEU A 26 29.55 -49.80 -7.08
CA LEU A 26 28.56 -48.72 -6.90
C LEU A 26 28.75 -48.00 -5.57
N SER A 27 29.02 -48.73 -4.48
CA SER A 27 29.28 -48.13 -3.17
C SER A 27 30.52 -47.24 -3.20
N THR A 28 31.63 -47.69 -3.78
CA THR A 28 32.84 -46.87 -3.91
C THR A 28 32.56 -45.63 -4.76
N THR A 29 31.96 -45.82 -5.95
CA THR A 29 31.62 -44.72 -6.88
C THR A 29 30.78 -43.63 -6.20
N LEU A 30 29.74 -43.99 -5.45
CA LEU A 30 28.86 -43.05 -4.81
C LEU A 30 29.48 -42.45 -3.54
N THR A 31 30.24 -43.22 -2.78
CA THR A 31 30.94 -42.72 -1.58
C THR A 31 32.03 -41.71 -1.94
N ASP A 32 32.79 -41.96 -3.00
CA ASP A 32 33.80 -41.04 -3.52
C ASP A 32 33.17 -39.72 -4.02
N ALA A 33 31.91 -39.76 -4.49
CA ALA A 33 31.14 -38.59 -4.86
C ALA A 33 30.44 -37.89 -3.66
N GLY A 34 30.68 -38.37 -2.43
CA GLY A 34 30.19 -37.74 -1.19
C GLY A 34 28.81 -38.22 -0.72
N TYR A 35 28.26 -39.27 -1.33
CA TYR A 35 26.97 -39.83 -0.87
C TYR A 35 27.19 -40.85 0.25
N LYS A 36 26.27 -40.87 1.22
CA LYS A 36 26.19 -41.98 2.19
C LYS A 36 25.48 -43.16 1.52
N VAL A 37 26.06 -44.34 1.63
CA VAL A 37 25.55 -45.53 0.95
C VAL A 37 25.33 -46.66 1.96
N LYS A 38 24.23 -47.39 1.79
CA LYS A 38 24.00 -48.68 2.41
C LYS A 38 23.76 -49.72 1.31
N SER A 39 24.23 -50.96 1.54
CA SER A 39 24.09 -52.03 0.57
C SER A 39 23.31 -53.19 1.13
N ALA A 40 22.50 -53.83 0.31
CA ALA A 40 21.79 -55.06 0.61
C ALA A 40 22.01 -56.09 -0.49
N ILE A 41 22.34 -57.32 -0.12
CA ILE A 41 22.60 -58.42 -1.06
C ILE A 41 21.33 -59.18 -1.47
N SER A 42 20.16 -58.78 -0.94
CA SER A 42 18.87 -59.39 -1.28
C SER A 42 17.72 -58.46 -1.01
N ALA A 43 16.57 -58.69 -1.67
CA ALA A 43 15.34 -58.00 -1.41
C ALA A 43 14.90 -58.06 0.05
N GLN A 44 15.09 -59.19 0.71
CA GLN A 44 14.73 -59.38 2.10
C GLN A 44 15.56 -58.51 3.06
N MET A 45 16.88 -58.41 2.83
CA MET A 45 17.73 -57.48 3.60
C MET A 45 17.37 -56.02 3.38
N ALA A 46 17.03 -55.67 2.15
CA ALA A 46 16.57 -54.32 1.83
C ALA A 46 15.28 -53.96 2.61
N LEU A 47 14.27 -54.86 2.62
CA LEU A 47 13.00 -54.66 3.35
C LEU A 47 13.24 -54.52 4.86
N ILE A 48 14.14 -55.29 5.48
CA ILE A 48 14.47 -55.17 6.90
C ILE A 48 15.14 -53.78 7.17
N GLY A 49 16.05 -53.36 6.31
CA GLY A 49 16.72 -52.05 6.42
C GLY A 49 15.73 -50.87 6.33
N LEU A 50 14.75 -50.97 5.46
CA LEU A 50 13.72 -49.93 5.23
C LEU A 50 12.77 -49.76 6.42
N GLN A 51 12.62 -50.75 7.29
CA GLN A 51 11.83 -50.64 8.52
C GLN A 51 12.44 -49.69 9.57
N THR A 52 13.75 -49.50 9.50
CA THR A 52 14.50 -48.66 10.47
C THR A 52 14.73 -47.24 9.99
N THR A 53 15.16 -47.08 8.74
CA THR A 53 15.45 -45.78 8.14
C THR A 53 15.15 -45.82 6.64
N LEU A 54 14.57 -44.72 6.12
CA LEU A 54 14.26 -44.60 4.70
C LEU A 54 15.40 -43.95 3.92
N PRO A 55 15.79 -44.49 2.75
CA PRO A 55 16.76 -43.88 1.87
C PRO A 55 16.16 -42.73 1.05
N GLU A 56 17.01 -41.83 0.54
CA GLU A 56 16.62 -40.80 -0.43
C GLU A 56 16.42 -41.35 -1.85
N LEU A 57 17.07 -42.48 -2.17
CA LEU A 57 17.05 -43.15 -3.47
C LEU A 57 17.43 -44.60 -3.33
N ILE A 58 16.84 -45.47 -4.16
CA ILE A 58 17.19 -46.89 -4.24
C ILE A 58 17.75 -47.20 -5.62
N LEU A 59 18.93 -47.78 -5.69
CA LEU A 59 19.46 -48.49 -6.87
C LEU A 59 19.13 -49.98 -6.71
N LEU A 60 18.34 -50.52 -7.64
CA LEU A 60 17.76 -51.86 -7.49
C LEU A 60 18.05 -52.74 -8.69
N ASP A 61 18.76 -53.83 -8.46
CA ASP A 61 18.95 -54.82 -9.50
C ASP A 61 17.64 -55.54 -9.84
N ILE A 62 17.38 -55.71 -11.14
CA ILE A 62 16.21 -56.43 -11.65
C ILE A 62 16.36 -57.93 -11.42
N MET A 63 17.56 -58.47 -11.70
CA MET A 63 17.80 -59.92 -11.73
C MET A 63 18.41 -60.38 -10.40
N MET A 64 17.55 -60.65 -9.42
CA MET A 64 17.95 -61.20 -8.13
C MET A 64 17.26 -62.54 -7.89
N PRO A 65 17.91 -63.49 -7.14
CA PRO A 65 17.27 -64.74 -6.73
C PRO A 65 16.10 -64.47 -5.76
N ASP A 66 15.15 -65.36 -5.71
CA ASP A 66 13.94 -65.36 -4.88
C ASP A 66 12.91 -64.24 -5.22
N ILE A 67 13.21 -63.01 -4.92
CA ILE A 67 12.37 -61.82 -5.21
C ILE A 67 13.11 -60.93 -6.19
N ASN A 68 12.64 -60.83 -7.42
CA ASN A 68 13.25 -59.96 -8.41
C ASN A 68 12.98 -58.47 -8.12
N GLY A 69 13.79 -57.58 -8.73
CA GLY A 69 13.70 -56.12 -8.49
C GLY A 69 12.35 -55.52 -8.81
N TYR A 70 11.64 -56.03 -9.80
CA TYR A 70 10.30 -55.57 -10.15
C TYR A 70 9.28 -55.87 -9.02
N GLN A 71 9.34 -57.09 -8.47
CA GLN A 71 8.48 -57.49 -7.36
C GLN A 71 8.76 -56.66 -6.11
N LEU A 72 10.03 -56.42 -5.80
CA LEU A 72 10.40 -55.58 -4.67
C LEU A 72 9.91 -54.14 -4.87
N CYS A 73 10.10 -53.54 -6.05
CA CYS A 73 9.62 -52.21 -6.34
C CYS A 73 8.08 -52.11 -6.21
N GLN A 74 7.34 -53.10 -6.73
CA GLN A 74 5.87 -53.14 -6.62
C GLN A 74 5.43 -53.21 -5.16
N GLN A 75 6.12 -54.03 -4.33
CA GLN A 75 5.85 -54.13 -2.91
C GLN A 75 6.13 -52.78 -2.19
N LEU A 76 7.22 -52.11 -2.50
CA LEU A 76 7.55 -50.80 -1.96
C LEU A 76 6.57 -49.70 -2.36
N LYS A 77 6.02 -49.79 -3.57
CA LYS A 77 5.04 -48.79 -4.06
C LYS A 77 3.60 -49.01 -3.55
N THR A 78 3.29 -50.23 -3.02
CA THR A 78 2.01 -50.52 -2.37
C THR A 78 1.97 -50.05 -0.92
N ASP A 79 3.10 -50.00 -0.23
CA ASP A 79 3.20 -49.49 1.15
C ASP A 79 3.16 -47.96 1.21
N THR A 80 2.52 -47.44 2.24
CA THR A 80 2.21 -46.00 2.37
C THR A 80 3.44 -45.10 2.56
N HIS A 81 4.56 -45.60 3.11
CA HIS A 81 5.74 -44.80 3.42
C HIS A 81 6.87 -44.86 2.40
N PRO A 82 7.24 -46.04 1.82
CA PRO A 82 8.26 -46.10 0.80
C PRO A 82 7.82 -45.63 -0.59
N LYS A 83 6.52 -45.33 -0.80
CA LYS A 83 5.96 -45.02 -2.12
C LYS A 83 6.64 -43.81 -2.83
N GLU A 84 7.14 -42.85 -2.08
CA GLU A 84 7.75 -41.62 -2.61
C GLU A 84 9.23 -41.77 -2.92
N ILE A 85 9.89 -42.85 -2.48
CA ILE A 85 11.32 -43.04 -2.67
C ILE A 85 11.59 -43.37 -4.16
N PRO A 86 12.43 -42.61 -4.87
CA PRO A 86 12.77 -42.92 -6.24
C PRO A 86 13.59 -44.23 -6.34
N VAL A 87 13.19 -45.09 -7.28
CA VAL A 87 13.87 -46.34 -7.57
C VAL A 87 14.46 -46.26 -8.98
N ILE A 88 15.77 -46.40 -9.07
CA ILE A 88 16.51 -46.55 -10.34
C ILE A 88 16.83 -48.03 -10.52
N PHE A 89 16.36 -48.63 -11.59
CA PHE A 89 16.66 -50.02 -11.87
C PHE A 89 18.06 -50.23 -12.46
N LEU A 90 18.72 -51.31 -12.07
CA LEU A 90 19.97 -51.79 -12.63
C LEU A 90 19.63 -52.97 -13.57
N SER A 91 19.83 -52.78 -14.88
CA SER A 91 19.43 -53.79 -15.89
C SER A 91 20.63 -54.35 -16.65
N ALA A 92 20.61 -55.65 -16.93
CA ALA A 92 21.62 -56.33 -17.75
C ALA A 92 21.31 -56.27 -19.26
N LEU A 93 20.11 -55.79 -19.66
CA LEU A 93 19.62 -55.91 -21.05
C LEU A 93 19.29 -54.57 -21.66
N ASP A 94 19.62 -54.42 -22.93
CA ASP A 94 19.28 -53.28 -23.78
C ASP A 94 17.88 -53.42 -24.42
N ASP A 95 17.01 -54.26 -23.82
CA ASP A 95 15.70 -54.56 -24.35
C ASP A 95 14.66 -53.46 -24.02
N GLU A 96 14.04 -52.88 -25.03
CA GLU A 96 13.06 -51.82 -24.88
C GLU A 96 11.84 -52.22 -24.04
N VAL A 97 11.49 -53.50 -24.04
CA VAL A 97 10.35 -54.04 -23.29
C VAL A 97 10.59 -53.98 -21.78
N ASP A 98 11.83 -54.27 -21.34
CA ASP A 98 12.21 -54.20 -19.93
C ASP A 98 12.26 -52.75 -19.42
N LYS A 99 12.63 -51.80 -20.27
CA LYS A 99 12.62 -50.36 -19.93
C LYS A 99 11.20 -49.83 -19.68
N LEU A 100 10.27 -50.17 -20.57
CA LEU A 100 8.84 -49.79 -20.41
C LEU A 100 8.27 -50.36 -19.10
N ARG A 101 8.51 -51.62 -18.82
CA ARG A 101 8.05 -52.30 -17.62
C ARG A 101 8.61 -51.69 -16.32
N ALA A 102 9.89 -51.25 -16.34
CA ALA A 102 10.48 -50.57 -15.20
C ALA A 102 9.72 -49.29 -14.80
N PHE A 103 9.29 -48.48 -15.79
CA PHE A 103 8.49 -47.28 -15.53
C PHE A 103 7.05 -47.58 -15.12
N GLU A 104 6.39 -48.57 -15.72
CA GLU A 104 5.01 -48.98 -15.37
C GLU A 104 4.90 -49.43 -13.93
N ILE A 105 5.94 -50.08 -13.37
CA ILE A 105 5.99 -50.52 -11.97
C ILE A 105 6.32 -49.40 -10.98
N GLY A 106 6.65 -48.20 -11.49
CA GLY A 106 6.94 -47.03 -10.65
C GLY A 106 8.43 -46.75 -10.42
N GLY A 107 9.30 -47.36 -11.20
CA GLY A 107 10.69 -46.91 -11.31
C GLY A 107 10.79 -45.54 -11.97
N VAL A 108 11.72 -44.72 -11.56
CA VAL A 108 11.91 -43.37 -12.09
C VAL A 108 12.98 -43.29 -13.18
N ASP A 109 13.87 -44.28 -13.23
CA ASP A 109 14.95 -44.36 -14.23
C ASP A 109 15.56 -45.79 -14.24
N TYR A 110 16.49 -46.05 -15.16
CA TYR A 110 17.24 -47.28 -15.23
C TYR A 110 18.70 -47.02 -15.60
N ILE A 111 19.61 -47.94 -15.24
CA ILE A 111 21.06 -47.94 -15.56
C ILE A 111 21.44 -49.30 -16.12
N THR A 112 22.07 -49.30 -17.30
CA THR A 112 22.48 -50.57 -17.93
C THR A 112 23.81 -51.06 -17.43
N LYS A 113 23.94 -52.40 -17.25
CA LYS A 113 25.21 -53.07 -16.95
C LYS A 113 25.94 -53.36 -18.29
N PRO A 114 27.28 -53.19 -18.37
CA PRO A 114 28.21 -52.79 -17.31
C PRO A 114 28.12 -51.29 -16.97
N PHE A 115 28.23 -50.96 -15.68
CA PHE A 115 28.05 -49.60 -15.16
C PHE A 115 29.15 -48.66 -15.66
N LYS A 116 28.74 -47.51 -16.19
CA LYS A 116 29.64 -46.37 -16.44
C LYS A 116 29.50 -45.40 -15.25
N THR A 117 30.60 -45.17 -14.54
CA THR A 117 30.63 -44.30 -13.34
C THR A 117 29.94 -42.94 -13.55
N GLN A 118 30.24 -42.28 -14.68
CA GLN A 118 29.65 -40.99 -15.00
C GLN A 118 28.12 -41.06 -15.19
N GLU A 119 27.60 -42.12 -15.78
CA GLU A 119 26.16 -42.33 -15.98
C GLU A 119 25.45 -42.55 -14.63
N VAL A 120 25.98 -43.40 -13.78
CA VAL A 120 25.47 -43.67 -12.44
C VAL A 120 25.34 -42.34 -11.65
N LEU A 121 26.41 -41.57 -11.59
CA LEU A 121 26.46 -40.31 -10.87
C LEU A 121 25.49 -39.28 -11.43
N ALA A 122 25.39 -39.16 -12.76
CA ALA A 122 24.49 -38.22 -13.40
C ALA A 122 23.02 -38.56 -13.10
N ARG A 123 22.61 -39.85 -13.24
CA ARG A 123 21.21 -40.26 -12.98
C ARG A 123 20.83 -40.10 -11.50
N VAL A 124 21.71 -40.53 -10.59
CA VAL A 124 21.50 -40.35 -9.15
C VAL A 124 21.38 -38.90 -8.79
N LYS A 125 22.26 -38.01 -9.26
CA LYS A 125 22.23 -36.59 -9.01
C LYS A 125 20.93 -35.95 -9.53
N ASN A 126 20.51 -36.32 -10.74
CA ASN A 126 19.28 -35.78 -11.34
C ASN A 126 18.05 -36.16 -10.51
N GLN A 127 17.91 -37.44 -10.11
CA GLN A 127 16.78 -37.88 -9.32
C GLN A 127 16.74 -37.26 -7.93
N LEU A 128 17.88 -37.18 -7.24
CA LEU A 128 17.95 -36.51 -5.94
C LEU A 128 17.64 -35.01 -6.06
N THR A 129 18.02 -34.35 -7.15
CA THR A 129 17.67 -32.94 -7.40
C THR A 129 16.18 -32.77 -7.59
N LEU A 130 15.54 -33.64 -8.39
CA LEU A 130 14.09 -33.63 -8.60
C LEU A 130 13.30 -33.80 -7.30
N VAL A 131 13.70 -34.75 -6.46
CA VAL A 131 13.09 -34.99 -5.15
C VAL A 131 13.20 -33.73 -4.26
N ARG A 132 14.37 -33.13 -4.19
CA ARG A 132 14.57 -31.90 -3.39
C ARG A 132 13.78 -30.72 -3.91
N GLN A 133 13.69 -30.57 -5.24
CA GLN A 133 12.84 -29.52 -5.84
C GLN A 133 11.36 -29.73 -5.51
N GLN A 134 10.87 -30.97 -5.62
CA GLN A 134 9.48 -31.32 -5.29
C GLN A 134 9.16 -31.03 -3.82
N GLN A 135 10.03 -31.41 -2.90
CA GLN A 135 9.87 -31.10 -1.47
C GLN A 135 9.83 -29.61 -1.22
N ARG A 136 10.74 -28.85 -1.84
CA ARG A 136 10.78 -27.39 -1.71
C ARG A 136 9.50 -26.72 -2.22
N ILE A 137 9.00 -27.17 -3.37
CA ILE A 137 7.72 -26.66 -3.94
C ILE A 137 6.56 -26.95 -2.98
N THR A 138 6.50 -28.14 -2.40
CA THR A 138 5.47 -28.51 -1.44
C THR A 138 5.50 -27.63 -0.19
N GLU A 139 6.69 -27.38 0.36
CA GLU A 139 6.89 -26.49 1.51
C GLU A 139 6.49 -25.05 1.18
N GLN A 140 6.89 -24.54 0.01
CA GLN A 140 6.54 -23.20 -0.44
C GLN A 140 5.01 -23.04 -0.64
N ASN A 141 4.36 -24.04 -1.23
CA ASN A 141 2.91 -24.03 -1.40
C ASN A 141 2.17 -24.01 -0.06
N LEU A 142 2.65 -24.78 0.94
CA LEU A 142 2.06 -24.75 2.27
C LEU A 142 2.21 -23.37 2.93
N GLN A 143 3.36 -22.73 2.81
CA GLN A 143 3.59 -21.37 3.30
C GLN A 143 2.70 -20.35 2.61
N LEU A 144 2.55 -20.45 1.27
CA LEU A 144 1.67 -19.57 0.51
C LEU A 144 0.20 -19.69 0.94
N ILE A 145 -0.27 -20.92 1.17
CA ILE A 145 -1.64 -21.17 1.68
C ILE A 145 -1.85 -20.48 3.04
N GLN A 146 -0.90 -20.63 3.96
CA GLN A 146 -0.97 -19.98 5.27
C GLN A 146 -0.95 -18.45 5.18
N GLN A 147 -0.10 -17.89 4.31
CA GLN A 147 -0.05 -16.45 4.08
C GLN A 147 -1.35 -15.92 3.48
N ASN A 148 -1.92 -16.61 2.50
CA ASN A 148 -3.20 -16.23 1.89
C ASN A 148 -4.34 -16.24 2.90
N GLN A 149 -4.44 -17.27 3.75
CA GLN A 149 -5.43 -17.33 4.82
C GLN A 149 -5.27 -16.15 5.80
N ARG A 150 -4.03 -15.79 6.14
CA ARG A 150 -3.76 -14.64 7.01
C ARG A 150 -4.16 -13.32 6.38
N LEU A 151 -3.86 -13.14 5.07
CA LEU A 151 -4.27 -11.95 4.32
C LEU A 151 -5.79 -11.82 4.23
N GLU A 152 -6.51 -12.92 4.01
CA GLU A 152 -7.97 -12.91 3.99
C GLU A 152 -8.56 -12.48 5.35
N GLN A 153 -8.03 -12.99 6.46
CA GLN A 153 -8.45 -12.56 7.80
C GLN A 153 -8.23 -11.07 8.03
N LEU A 154 -7.03 -10.57 7.71
CA LEU A 154 -6.72 -9.15 7.86
C LEU A 154 -7.61 -8.25 6.98
N ASN A 155 -7.93 -8.71 5.77
CA ASN A 155 -8.85 -7.98 4.88
C ASN A 155 -10.27 -7.89 5.47
N VAL A 156 -10.76 -8.96 6.12
CA VAL A 156 -12.06 -8.94 6.80
C VAL A 156 -12.05 -7.97 7.98
N GLU A 157 -11.02 -8.04 8.84
CA GLU A 157 -10.86 -7.12 9.97
C GLU A 157 -10.78 -5.65 9.51
N LEU A 158 -9.99 -5.38 8.47
CA LEU A 158 -9.84 -4.03 7.91
C LEU A 158 -11.18 -3.49 7.36
N ARG A 159 -11.95 -4.32 6.64
CA ARG A 159 -13.26 -3.93 6.12
C ARG A 159 -14.25 -3.63 7.24
N GLN A 160 -14.25 -4.41 8.32
CA GLN A 160 -15.10 -4.18 9.48
C GLN A 160 -14.73 -2.86 10.16
N ALA A 161 -13.45 -2.65 10.46
CA ALA A 161 -12.97 -1.40 11.06
C ALA A 161 -13.29 -0.17 10.20
N ASN A 162 -13.12 -0.27 8.89
CA ASN A 162 -13.45 0.81 7.97
C ASN A 162 -14.96 1.12 7.95
N THR A 163 -15.80 0.08 8.00
CA THR A 163 -17.26 0.24 8.06
C THR A 163 -17.68 0.94 9.36
N GLU A 164 -17.09 0.56 10.50
CA GLU A 164 -17.35 1.22 11.78
C GLU A 164 -16.89 2.68 11.80
N LEU A 165 -15.71 2.97 11.23
CA LEU A 165 -15.20 4.34 11.11
C LEU A 165 -16.11 5.21 10.25
N ILE A 166 -16.58 4.71 9.11
CA ILE A 166 -17.52 5.44 8.23
C ILE A 166 -18.83 5.72 8.98
N ARG A 167 -19.36 4.73 9.71
CA ARG A 167 -20.58 4.90 10.49
C ARG A 167 -20.40 5.93 11.60
N SER A 168 -19.33 5.81 12.40
CA SER A 168 -19.04 6.73 13.50
C SER A 168 -18.85 8.16 13.00
N ASN A 169 -18.16 8.33 11.87
CA ASN A 169 -17.98 9.66 11.26
C ASN A 169 -19.33 10.25 10.81
N LYS A 170 -20.20 9.43 10.20
CA LYS A 170 -21.55 9.86 9.81
C LYS A 170 -22.41 10.25 11.01
N ASP A 171 -22.38 9.44 12.09
CA ASP A 171 -23.14 9.73 13.32
C ASP A 171 -22.65 11.05 13.96
N LEU A 172 -21.34 11.30 13.94
CA LEU A 172 -20.75 12.55 14.43
C LEU A 172 -21.17 13.76 13.56
N GLU A 173 -21.21 13.61 12.25
CA GLU A 173 -21.66 14.65 11.32
C GLU A 173 -23.14 14.98 11.54
N GLU A 174 -23.99 13.98 11.72
CA GLU A 174 -25.41 14.13 12.01
C GLU A 174 -25.64 14.81 13.37
N PHE A 175 -24.92 14.38 14.41
CA PHE A 175 -24.96 15.01 15.71
C PHE A 175 -24.57 16.51 15.65
N ALA A 176 -23.48 16.83 14.96
CA ALA A 176 -23.03 18.20 14.78
C ALA A 176 -24.08 19.06 14.06
N TYR A 177 -24.75 18.49 13.05
CA TYR A 177 -25.83 19.15 12.33
C TYR A 177 -27.05 19.47 13.22
N ILE A 178 -27.52 18.47 13.98
CA ILE A 178 -28.67 18.61 14.88
C ILE A 178 -28.34 19.62 15.97
N ALA A 179 -27.19 19.48 16.63
CA ALA A 179 -26.77 20.41 17.68
C ALA A 179 -26.70 21.88 17.18
N ALA A 180 -26.10 22.08 16.00
CA ALA A 180 -26.00 23.41 15.41
C ALA A 180 -27.38 24.01 15.04
N HIS A 181 -28.29 23.16 14.54
CA HIS A 181 -29.66 23.58 14.24
C HIS A 181 -30.40 24.02 15.50
N ASP A 182 -30.34 23.25 16.58
CA ASP A 182 -31.07 23.51 17.82
C ASP A 182 -30.48 24.68 18.61
N LEU A 183 -29.21 25.00 18.44
CA LEU A 183 -28.57 26.19 19.00
C LEU A 183 -28.94 27.47 18.25
N ARG A 184 -29.33 27.40 16.99
CA ARG A 184 -29.66 28.57 16.18
C ARG A 184 -30.88 29.30 16.68
N SER A 185 -31.97 28.59 17.06
CA SER A 185 -33.24 29.16 17.48
C SER A 185 -33.10 30.02 18.76
N PRO A 186 -32.57 29.51 19.88
CA PRO A 186 -32.42 30.33 21.10
C PRO A 186 -31.45 31.50 20.87
N LEU A 187 -30.46 31.35 20.02
CA LEU A 187 -29.51 32.41 19.69
C LEU A 187 -30.17 33.55 18.91
N GLN A 188 -31.05 33.23 17.96
CA GLN A 188 -31.83 34.26 17.24
C GLN A 188 -32.68 35.06 18.19
N ILE A 189 -33.34 34.43 19.17
CA ILE A 189 -34.13 35.09 20.21
C ILE A 189 -33.25 36.05 21.03
N LEU A 190 -32.10 35.55 21.49
CA LEU A 190 -31.16 36.35 22.28
C LEU A 190 -30.65 37.56 21.50
N LYS A 191 -30.28 37.40 20.24
CA LYS A 191 -29.88 38.49 19.33
C LYS A 191 -31.03 39.54 19.17
N ALA A 192 -32.27 39.08 18.94
CA ALA A 192 -33.38 39.94 18.74
C ALA A 192 -33.66 40.83 19.98
N PHE A 193 -33.62 40.21 21.17
CA PHE A 193 -33.80 40.97 22.42
C PHE A 193 -32.63 41.92 22.72
N THR A 194 -31.40 41.48 22.46
CA THR A 194 -30.23 42.35 22.66
C THR A 194 -30.25 43.54 21.68
N TYR A 195 -30.65 43.30 20.43
CA TYR A 195 -30.85 44.38 19.44
C TYR A 195 -31.94 45.36 19.87
N LEU A 196 -33.10 44.88 20.34
CA LEU A 196 -34.17 45.73 20.82
C LEU A 196 -33.74 46.55 22.04
N LEU A 197 -33.01 45.97 22.97
CA LEU A 197 -32.43 46.66 24.13
C LEU A 197 -31.47 47.77 23.70
N SER A 198 -30.54 47.45 22.76
CA SER A 198 -29.62 48.44 22.21
C SER A 198 -30.36 49.60 21.54
N GLN A 199 -31.29 49.30 20.65
CA GLN A 199 -32.08 50.33 19.92
C GLN A 199 -32.92 51.24 20.83
N LYS A 200 -33.57 50.66 21.85
CA LYS A 200 -34.56 51.36 22.67
C LYS A 200 -33.95 52.11 23.86
N TYR A 201 -32.81 51.62 24.37
CA TYR A 201 -32.25 52.10 25.63
C TYR A 201 -30.79 52.58 25.51
N GLN A 202 -30.19 52.68 24.30
CA GLN A 202 -28.89 53.25 24.07
C GLN A 202 -28.79 54.68 24.59
N GLY A 203 -27.83 54.95 25.49
CA GLY A 203 -27.69 56.30 26.13
C GLY A 203 -28.69 56.60 27.23
N VAL A 204 -29.60 55.67 27.56
CA VAL A 204 -30.54 55.80 28.69
C VAL A 204 -29.97 55.17 29.96
N PHE A 205 -29.14 54.13 29.78
CA PHE A 205 -28.41 53.48 30.86
C PHE A 205 -27.03 54.15 31.09
N ASP A 206 -26.33 53.70 32.13
CA ASP A 206 -24.96 54.13 32.34
C ASP A 206 -24.03 53.49 31.28
N ASP A 207 -22.84 54.05 31.09
CA ASP A 207 -21.83 53.57 30.12
C ASP A 207 -21.41 52.10 30.36
N LYS A 208 -21.62 51.58 31.58
CA LYS A 208 -21.35 50.16 31.86
C LYS A 208 -22.44 49.26 31.27
N ALA A 209 -23.68 49.62 31.36
CA ALA A 209 -24.77 48.84 30.81
C ALA A 209 -24.74 48.82 29.29
N ASP A 210 -24.45 49.98 28.63
CA ASP A 210 -24.27 50.04 27.18
C ASP A 210 -23.11 49.14 26.70
N ARG A 211 -21.99 49.13 27.43
CA ARG A 211 -20.89 48.19 27.14
C ARG A 211 -21.30 46.71 27.32
N TYR A 212 -22.09 46.36 28.33
CA TYR A 212 -22.56 45.00 28.51
C TYR A 212 -23.49 44.55 27.36
N ILE A 213 -24.42 45.41 26.96
CA ILE A 213 -25.33 45.14 25.84
C ILE A 213 -24.53 44.90 24.55
N THR A 214 -23.53 45.74 24.27
CA THR A 214 -22.66 45.59 23.10
C THR A 214 -21.91 44.28 23.14
N ARG A 215 -21.30 43.91 24.28
CA ARG A 215 -20.58 42.64 24.45
C ARG A 215 -21.48 41.41 24.28
N ILE A 216 -22.73 41.47 24.77
CA ILE A 216 -23.70 40.39 24.58
C ILE A 216 -24.08 40.26 23.08
N ALA A 217 -24.30 41.38 22.40
CA ALA A 217 -24.59 41.39 20.96
C ALA A 217 -23.41 40.75 20.17
N GLU A 218 -22.19 41.19 20.43
CA GLU A 218 -21.01 40.65 19.79
C GLU A 218 -20.82 39.13 20.05
N ALA A 219 -21.07 38.69 21.28
CA ALA A 219 -21.04 37.27 21.64
C ALA A 219 -22.11 36.47 20.85
N GLY A 220 -23.30 37.03 20.70
CA GLY A 220 -24.35 36.43 19.90
C GLY A 220 -23.96 36.29 18.41
N TYR A 221 -23.38 37.31 17.81
CA TYR A 221 -22.90 37.25 16.43
C TYR A 221 -21.75 36.21 16.26
N ARG A 222 -20.84 36.13 17.24
CA ARG A 222 -19.77 35.11 17.23
C ARG A 222 -20.34 33.70 17.28
N MET A 223 -21.31 33.43 18.16
CA MET A 223 -21.96 32.12 18.26
C MET A 223 -22.66 31.73 16.95
N GLU A 224 -23.37 32.68 16.31
CA GLU A 224 -24.04 32.43 15.04
C GLU A 224 -23.04 32.01 13.95
N ARG A 225 -21.89 32.72 13.83
CA ARG A 225 -20.82 32.33 12.89
C ARG A 225 -20.26 30.95 13.19
N LEU A 226 -20.00 30.63 14.47
CA LEU A 226 -19.52 29.29 14.87
C LEU A 226 -20.53 28.20 14.46
N ILE A 227 -21.81 28.41 14.68
CA ILE A 227 -22.86 27.47 14.30
C ILE A 227 -22.94 27.32 12.77
N GLN A 228 -22.84 28.42 12.01
CA GLN A 228 -22.85 28.38 10.55
C GLN A 228 -21.64 27.64 10.00
N ASP A 229 -20.44 27.93 10.52
CA ASP A 229 -19.20 27.27 10.08
C ASP A 229 -19.19 25.77 10.44
N LEU A 230 -19.75 25.41 11.61
CA LEU A 230 -19.90 23.99 12.00
C LEU A 230 -20.87 23.25 11.06
N LEU A 231 -21.99 23.88 10.68
CA LEU A 231 -22.92 23.32 9.70
C LEU A 231 -22.27 23.17 8.31
N HIS A 232 -21.47 24.14 7.90
CA HIS A 232 -20.72 24.04 6.65
C HIS A 232 -19.70 22.90 6.70
N TYR A 233 -18.93 22.79 7.79
CA TYR A 233 -17.97 21.68 7.99
C TYR A 233 -18.66 20.31 7.93
N SER A 234 -19.83 20.17 8.58
CA SER A 234 -20.63 18.94 8.52
C SER A 234 -21.13 18.64 7.10
N ARG A 235 -21.64 19.63 6.38
CA ARG A 235 -22.20 19.46 5.02
C ARG A 235 -21.15 19.12 3.96
N VAL A 236 -19.91 19.59 4.09
CA VAL A 236 -18.82 19.25 3.17
C VAL A 236 -18.57 17.72 3.13
N GLY A 237 -18.99 16.95 4.18
CA GLY A 237 -18.90 15.49 4.20
C GLY A 237 -20.13 14.72 3.68
N ALA A 238 -21.32 15.29 3.83
CA ALA A 238 -22.59 14.56 3.77
C ALA A 238 -23.18 14.31 2.36
N LYS A 239 -22.82 15.09 1.35
CA LYS A 239 -23.36 14.95 -0.02
C LYS A 239 -22.36 14.26 -0.94
N ALA A 240 -22.86 13.50 -1.92
CA ALA A 240 -22.04 13.04 -3.03
C ALA A 240 -21.33 14.23 -3.69
N LEU A 241 -20.05 14.07 -4.00
CA LEU A 241 -19.26 15.12 -4.64
C LEU A 241 -19.64 15.16 -6.13
N GLU A 242 -20.40 16.18 -6.52
CA GLU A 242 -20.68 16.46 -7.92
C GLU A 242 -19.45 17.17 -8.50
N LEU A 243 -18.69 16.46 -9.32
CA LEU A 243 -17.47 16.95 -9.96
C LEU A 243 -17.81 17.45 -11.37
N GLU A 244 -17.30 18.62 -11.73
CA GLU A 244 -17.42 19.20 -13.05
C GLU A 244 -16.11 19.87 -13.48
N ARG A 245 -15.94 20.13 -14.77
CA ARG A 245 -14.77 20.86 -15.28
C ARG A 245 -14.93 22.35 -14.97
N LEU A 246 -13.98 22.90 -14.23
CA LEU A 246 -14.03 24.27 -13.72
C LEU A 246 -12.83 25.08 -14.21
N ASP A 247 -13.09 26.20 -14.83
CA ASP A 247 -12.08 27.22 -15.09
C ASP A 247 -11.77 27.96 -13.79
N CYS A 248 -10.57 27.70 -13.23
CA CYS A 248 -10.15 28.32 -11.97
C CYS A 248 -9.98 29.85 -12.07
N ASN A 249 -9.77 30.43 -13.26
CA ASN A 249 -9.73 31.88 -13.42
C ASN A 249 -11.11 32.51 -13.20
N GLN A 250 -12.15 31.92 -13.82
CA GLN A 250 -13.53 32.38 -13.62
C GLN A 250 -13.97 32.22 -12.16
N LEU A 251 -13.64 31.07 -11.56
CA LEU A 251 -13.93 30.80 -10.15
C LEU A 251 -13.26 31.84 -9.23
N LEU A 252 -11.98 32.13 -9.46
CA LEU A 252 -11.23 33.12 -8.69
C LEU A 252 -11.85 34.51 -8.83
N GLN A 253 -12.20 34.94 -10.05
CA GLN A 253 -12.87 36.23 -10.26
C GLN A 253 -14.16 36.36 -9.47
N GLN A 254 -14.96 35.30 -9.40
CA GLN A 254 -16.19 35.29 -8.60
C GLN A 254 -15.88 35.43 -7.09
N VAL A 255 -14.85 34.74 -6.60
CA VAL A 255 -14.39 34.83 -5.21
C VAL A 255 -13.89 36.24 -4.89
N LEU A 256 -13.08 36.84 -5.76
CA LEU A 256 -12.56 38.21 -5.58
C LEU A 256 -13.71 39.23 -5.56
N SER A 257 -14.73 39.08 -6.42
CA SER A 257 -15.95 39.90 -6.39
C SER A 257 -16.69 39.81 -5.05
N ASN A 258 -16.80 38.62 -4.46
CA ASN A 258 -17.39 38.41 -3.14
C ASN A 258 -16.58 39.06 -2.01
N LEU A 259 -15.23 39.16 -2.16
CA LEU A 259 -14.34 39.78 -1.19
C LEU A 259 -14.06 41.26 -1.46
N GLN A 260 -14.69 41.88 -2.46
CA GLN A 260 -14.42 43.25 -2.90
C GLN A 260 -14.48 44.27 -1.76
N VAL A 261 -15.48 44.22 -0.90
CA VAL A 261 -15.60 45.11 0.24
C VAL A 261 -14.43 44.95 1.23
N GLU A 262 -13.98 43.73 1.47
CA GLU A 262 -12.84 43.44 2.35
C GLU A 262 -11.56 43.95 1.72
N ILE A 263 -11.34 43.71 0.44
CA ILE A 263 -10.19 44.17 -0.34
C ILE A 263 -10.09 45.69 -0.34
N GLU A 264 -11.18 46.40 -0.67
CA GLU A 264 -11.22 47.86 -0.72
C GLU A 264 -11.00 48.50 0.66
N SER A 265 -11.66 47.95 1.70
CA SER A 265 -11.52 48.50 3.07
C SER A 265 -10.13 48.30 3.66
N THR A 266 -9.38 47.31 3.21
CA THR A 266 -8.06 47.01 3.71
C THR A 266 -6.92 47.51 2.80
N GLY A 267 -7.26 47.93 1.58
CA GLY A 267 -6.28 48.30 0.55
C GLY A 267 -5.42 47.11 0.07
N ALA A 268 -5.95 45.89 0.15
CA ALA A 268 -5.24 44.70 -0.20
C ALA A 268 -4.91 44.63 -1.71
N ALA A 269 -3.67 44.30 -2.06
CA ALA A 269 -3.25 44.05 -3.44
C ALA A 269 -3.24 42.55 -3.72
N ILE A 270 -4.08 42.11 -4.67
CA ILE A 270 -4.19 40.71 -5.04
C ILE A 270 -3.66 40.51 -6.46
N SER A 271 -2.75 39.54 -6.62
CA SER A 271 -2.20 39.12 -7.91
C SER A 271 -2.33 37.62 -8.10
N HIS A 272 -2.50 37.18 -9.32
CA HIS A 272 -2.55 35.74 -9.63
C HIS A 272 -1.90 35.45 -10.97
N GLU A 273 -1.40 34.24 -11.10
CA GLU A 273 -0.96 33.65 -12.36
C GLU A 273 -2.17 33.14 -13.16
N GLU A 274 -1.98 32.72 -14.39
CA GLU A 274 -3.02 32.07 -15.17
C GLU A 274 -3.30 30.69 -14.58
N LEU A 275 -4.53 30.45 -14.16
CA LEU A 275 -4.93 29.22 -13.45
C LEU A 275 -5.48 28.18 -14.42
N PRO A 276 -5.28 26.87 -14.15
CA PRO A 276 -5.75 25.79 -15.01
C PRO A 276 -7.26 25.55 -14.89
N THR A 277 -7.76 24.75 -15.82
CA THR A 277 -9.06 24.07 -15.66
C THR A 277 -8.83 22.79 -14.86
N VAL A 278 -9.64 22.57 -13.82
CA VAL A 278 -9.59 21.40 -12.93
C VAL A 278 -10.93 20.70 -12.89
N ILE A 279 -10.95 19.48 -12.36
CA ILE A 279 -12.18 18.77 -12.03
C ILE A 279 -12.46 18.94 -10.55
N GLY A 280 -13.61 19.49 -10.23
CA GLY A 280 -13.96 19.78 -8.86
C GLY A 280 -15.41 20.23 -8.67
N ASN A 281 -15.77 20.49 -7.43
CA ASN A 281 -17.06 21.07 -7.08
C ASN A 281 -16.92 22.60 -6.95
N ALA A 282 -17.59 23.35 -7.82
CA ALA A 282 -17.49 24.81 -7.89
C ALA A 282 -17.70 25.50 -6.55
N THR A 283 -18.73 25.10 -5.80
CA THR A 283 -19.06 25.71 -4.50
C THR A 283 -17.96 25.44 -3.46
N GLN A 284 -17.42 24.24 -3.41
CA GLN A 284 -16.39 23.86 -2.44
C GLN A 284 -15.05 24.53 -2.78
N LEU A 285 -14.64 24.55 -4.06
CA LEU A 285 -13.40 25.22 -4.45
C LEU A 285 -13.50 26.73 -4.31
N ALA A 286 -14.64 27.35 -4.60
CA ALA A 286 -14.87 28.77 -4.31
C ALA A 286 -14.71 29.08 -2.81
N GLN A 287 -15.25 28.23 -1.93
CA GLN A 287 -15.10 28.36 -0.49
C GLN A 287 -13.66 28.17 -0.02
N LEU A 288 -12.90 27.23 -0.61
CA LEU A 288 -11.48 27.02 -0.36
C LEU A 288 -10.68 28.30 -0.64
N PHE A 289 -10.78 28.84 -1.86
CA PHE A 289 -10.11 30.09 -2.23
C PHE A 289 -10.56 31.25 -1.34
N GLN A 290 -11.85 31.41 -1.09
CA GLN A 290 -12.38 32.48 -0.24
C GLN A 290 -11.79 32.42 1.17
N ASN A 291 -11.73 31.24 1.79
CA ASN A 291 -11.17 31.08 3.13
C ASN A 291 -9.67 31.41 3.18
N LEU A 292 -8.89 30.94 2.19
CA LEU A 292 -7.45 31.18 2.14
C LEU A 292 -7.15 32.65 1.89
N ILE A 293 -7.84 33.29 0.92
CA ILE A 293 -7.62 34.72 0.57
C ILE A 293 -8.08 35.63 1.72
N SER A 294 -9.26 35.37 2.31
CA SER A 294 -9.73 36.15 3.47
C SER A 294 -8.79 36.01 4.67
N ASN A 295 -8.21 34.83 4.92
CA ASN A 295 -7.18 34.66 5.94
C ASN A 295 -5.93 35.49 5.62
N ALA A 296 -5.45 35.48 4.38
CA ALA A 296 -4.29 36.25 3.93
C ALA A 296 -4.49 37.78 4.11
N ILE A 297 -5.71 38.29 3.83
CA ILE A 297 -6.05 39.71 4.06
C ILE A 297 -6.15 40.02 5.56
N LYS A 298 -6.70 39.12 6.34
CA LYS A 298 -6.99 39.31 7.76
C LYS A 298 -5.74 39.28 8.65
N PHE A 299 -4.83 38.33 8.48
CA PHE A 299 -3.66 38.12 9.35
C PHE A 299 -2.45 38.98 8.93
N ARG A 300 -2.70 40.25 8.66
CA ARG A 300 -1.71 41.23 8.24
C ARG A 300 -1.06 41.95 9.43
N HIS A 301 0.07 42.58 9.19
CA HIS A 301 0.63 43.61 10.08
C HIS A 301 -0.22 44.89 10.00
N SER A 302 -0.37 45.59 11.12
CA SER A 302 -1.18 46.82 11.21
C SER A 302 -0.71 47.94 10.31
N GLU A 303 0.61 48.03 10.00
CA GLU A 303 1.26 49.09 9.25
C GLU A 303 1.57 48.73 7.80
N VAL A 304 1.33 47.49 7.37
CA VAL A 304 1.68 47.01 6.03
C VAL A 304 0.40 46.68 5.25
N LEU A 305 0.32 47.13 4.00
CA LEU A 305 -0.76 46.79 3.12
C LEU A 305 -0.70 45.28 2.79
N PRO A 306 -1.82 44.55 2.88
CA PRO A 306 -1.84 43.13 2.55
C PRO A 306 -1.51 42.92 1.08
N GLN A 307 -0.60 42.01 0.81
CA GLN A 307 -0.27 41.52 -0.53
C GLN A 307 -0.55 40.04 -0.59
N VAL A 308 -1.41 39.63 -1.53
CA VAL A 308 -1.77 38.23 -1.71
C VAL A 308 -1.41 37.82 -3.14
N LYS A 309 -0.55 36.81 -3.27
CA LYS A 309 -0.19 36.24 -4.56
C LYS A 309 -0.76 34.82 -4.65
N ILE A 310 -1.46 34.50 -5.76
CA ILE A 310 -1.94 33.16 -6.06
C ILE A 310 -1.08 32.61 -7.19
N SER A 311 -0.42 31.46 -6.94
CA SER A 311 0.45 30.77 -7.88
C SER A 311 -0.10 29.38 -8.20
N VAL A 312 0.33 28.80 -9.30
CA VAL A 312 0.03 27.42 -9.67
C VAL A 312 1.22 26.77 -10.35
N GLU A 313 1.51 25.54 -9.98
CA GLU A 313 2.56 24.74 -10.58
C GLU A 313 2.04 23.35 -10.92
N TYR A 314 2.46 22.80 -12.05
CA TYR A 314 2.17 21.43 -12.42
C TYR A 314 3.27 20.50 -11.92
N LYS A 315 2.90 19.47 -11.16
CA LYS A 315 3.81 18.48 -10.63
C LYS A 315 3.54 17.12 -11.25
N GLU A 316 4.51 16.60 -11.98
CA GLU A 316 4.45 15.26 -12.56
C GLU A 316 4.75 14.21 -11.48
N ASP A 317 3.89 13.23 -11.30
CA ASP A 317 4.15 12.13 -10.36
C ASP A 317 5.20 11.18 -10.97
N ARG A 318 6.42 11.21 -10.42
CA ARG A 318 7.56 10.38 -10.85
C ARG A 318 7.62 9.01 -10.18
N THR A 319 6.60 8.57 -9.47
CA THR A 319 6.60 7.29 -8.74
C THR A 319 6.51 6.04 -9.62
N GLY A 320 6.67 6.14 -10.94
CA GLY A 320 6.72 5.01 -11.89
C GLY A 320 8.10 4.52 -12.31
N GLN A 321 9.20 5.08 -11.83
CA GLN A 321 10.53 4.55 -12.12
C GLN A 321 11.00 3.63 -10.98
N ALA A 322 10.83 2.31 -11.20
CA ALA A 322 11.55 1.28 -10.46
C ALA A 322 13.06 1.59 -10.54
N GLY A 323 13.71 1.61 -9.38
CA GLY A 323 15.11 1.96 -9.25
C GLY A 323 16.01 1.18 -10.20
N GLU A 324 16.70 1.88 -11.08
CA GLU A 324 17.95 1.42 -11.65
C GLU A 324 18.98 1.37 -10.52
N VAL A 325 19.24 0.15 -10.06
CA VAL A 325 20.43 -0.15 -9.27
C VAL A 325 21.61 0.00 -10.22
N GLU A 326 22.36 1.09 -10.12
CA GLU A 326 23.70 1.17 -10.70
C GLU A 326 24.59 0.09 -10.10
N SER A 327 24.70 -1.04 -10.80
CA SER A 327 25.78 -1.97 -10.59
C SER A 327 26.96 -1.51 -11.46
N SER A 328 27.91 -0.79 -10.83
CA SER A 328 29.25 -0.63 -11.36
C SER A 328 29.91 -2.01 -11.44
N PHE A 329 29.94 -2.61 -12.63
CA PHE A 329 30.91 -3.66 -12.95
C PHE A 329 31.59 -3.33 -14.27
N SER A 330 32.91 -3.28 -14.16
CA SER A 330 33.90 -2.93 -15.16
C SER A 330 33.85 -3.80 -16.41
N ARG A 331 34.21 -3.17 -17.51
CA ARG A 331 34.68 -3.70 -18.80
C ARG A 331 35.52 -4.98 -18.68
N ASP A 332 35.25 -5.90 -19.56
CA ASP A 332 36.11 -6.43 -20.65
C ASP A 332 35.56 -7.80 -21.08
N LEU A 333 35.24 -7.92 -22.34
CA LEU A 333 35.67 -8.99 -23.26
C LEU A 333 34.70 -9.14 -24.45
N GLU A 334 35.34 -9.09 -25.55
CA GLU A 334 35.01 -9.18 -26.97
C GLU A 334 34.03 -10.27 -27.43
N GLU A 335 33.26 -9.85 -28.48
CA GLU A 335 32.91 -10.55 -29.75
C GLU A 335 32.28 -11.94 -29.73
N GLU A 336 31.13 -12.03 -30.29
CA GLU A 336 30.65 -12.76 -31.48
C GLU A 336 29.28 -13.44 -31.34
N THR A 337 28.51 -13.25 -32.44
CA THR A 337 27.35 -14.03 -32.90
C THR A 337 25.96 -13.64 -32.38
N THR A 338 25.29 -12.83 -33.23
CA THR A 338 23.87 -12.55 -33.25
C THR A 338 23.05 -13.70 -33.81
N PRO A 339 21.90 -14.06 -33.21
CA PRO A 339 20.73 -14.56 -33.92
C PRO A 339 19.70 -13.43 -34.14
N ARG A 340 19.23 -13.32 -35.37
CA ARG A 340 18.14 -12.43 -35.81
C ARG A 340 16.92 -12.57 -34.91
N MET A 341 16.57 -11.50 -34.19
CA MET A 341 15.28 -11.35 -33.54
C MET A 341 14.26 -10.76 -34.54
N ILE A 342 13.12 -11.43 -34.65
CA ILE A 342 11.89 -10.98 -35.34
C ILE A 342 11.41 -9.72 -34.59
N PRO A 343 10.98 -8.64 -35.28
CA PRO A 343 10.45 -7.46 -34.60
C PRO A 343 9.08 -7.80 -34.01
N VAL A 344 9.03 -7.89 -32.68
CA VAL A 344 7.76 -7.80 -31.96
C VAL A 344 7.37 -6.34 -31.94
N GLU A 345 6.26 -6.02 -32.62
CA GLU A 345 5.61 -4.70 -32.54
C GLU A 345 5.46 -4.31 -31.07
N ARG A 346 6.17 -3.26 -30.66
CA ARG A 346 5.96 -2.61 -29.38
C ARG A 346 4.58 -1.97 -29.40
N GLN A 347 3.60 -2.63 -28.82
CA GLN A 347 2.43 -1.94 -28.30
C GLN A 347 2.93 -0.97 -27.24
N THR A 348 2.98 0.31 -27.61
CA THR A 348 3.14 1.42 -26.67
C THR A 348 1.95 1.39 -25.74
N CYS A 349 2.13 0.80 -24.54
CA CYS A 349 1.28 1.11 -23.42
C CYS A 349 1.44 2.61 -23.17
N GLN A 350 0.41 3.39 -23.50
CA GLN A 350 0.25 4.75 -23.01
C GLN A 350 0.13 4.64 -21.48
N TYR A 351 1.23 4.89 -20.78
CA TYR A 351 1.19 5.15 -19.34
C TYR A 351 0.43 6.45 -19.16
N ASN A 352 -0.76 6.39 -18.56
CA ASN A 352 -1.47 7.57 -18.07
C ASN A 352 -0.50 8.35 -17.19
N ARG A 353 -0.14 9.58 -17.61
CA ARG A 353 0.64 10.51 -16.81
C ARG A 353 -0.26 11.00 -15.69
N VAL A 354 -0.09 10.45 -14.51
CA VAL A 354 -0.76 10.93 -13.30
C VAL A 354 0.06 12.10 -12.79
N GLY A 355 -0.49 13.32 -12.84
CA GLY A 355 0.10 14.52 -12.30
C GLY A 355 -0.90 15.27 -11.44
N GLU A 356 -0.44 16.26 -10.71
CA GLU A 356 -1.29 17.11 -9.88
C GLU A 356 -0.96 18.59 -10.07
N TRP A 357 -1.98 19.44 -9.93
CA TRP A 357 -1.81 20.87 -9.83
C TRP A 357 -1.56 21.27 -8.39
N VAL A 358 -0.49 22.00 -8.14
CA VAL A 358 -0.16 22.60 -6.84
C VAL A 358 -0.52 24.07 -6.89
N PHE A 359 -1.51 24.49 -6.12
CA PHE A 359 -1.91 25.87 -5.94
C PHE A 359 -1.24 26.45 -4.70
N GLY A 360 -0.76 27.68 -4.78
CA GLY A 360 -0.21 28.45 -3.67
C GLY A 360 -0.97 29.73 -3.42
N VAL A 361 -1.28 30.04 -2.16
CA VAL A 361 -1.80 31.34 -1.72
C VAL A 361 -0.79 31.92 -0.73
N HIS A 362 -0.11 32.98 -1.14
CA HIS A 362 1.00 33.60 -0.42
C HIS A 362 0.57 34.95 0.13
N ASP A 363 0.90 35.27 1.37
CA ASP A 363 0.67 36.55 2.01
C ASP A 363 1.95 37.10 2.64
N ASN A 364 1.95 38.42 2.88
CA ASN A 364 2.99 39.13 3.60
C ASN A 364 2.59 39.45 5.05
N GLY A 365 1.81 38.57 5.67
CA GLY A 365 1.23 38.76 6.98
C GLY A 365 2.19 38.43 8.14
N ILE A 366 1.60 38.20 9.32
CA ILE A 366 2.34 37.99 10.58
C ILE A 366 3.12 36.68 10.65
N GLY A 367 2.84 35.72 9.74
CA GLY A 367 3.47 34.40 9.76
C GLY A 367 2.91 33.48 10.86
N ILE A 368 3.39 32.23 10.84
CA ILE A 368 2.95 31.16 11.75
C ILE A 368 4.20 30.40 12.24
N GLU A 369 4.28 30.17 13.53
CA GLU A 369 5.35 29.36 14.13
C GLU A 369 5.24 27.89 13.68
N PRO A 370 6.35 27.18 13.38
CA PRO A 370 6.32 25.81 12.86
C PRO A 370 5.59 24.82 13.75
N GLU A 371 5.61 25.02 15.07
CA GLU A 371 4.92 24.13 16.04
C GLU A 371 3.38 24.11 15.87
N TYR A 372 2.81 25.09 15.15
CA TYR A 372 1.36 25.21 14.92
C TYR A 372 0.91 24.68 13.56
N PHE A 373 1.81 24.29 12.63
CA PHE A 373 1.46 23.93 11.25
C PHE A 373 0.42 22.79 11.15
N GLU A 374 0.50 21.79 12.01
CA GLU A 374 -0.52 20.73 12.04
C GLU A 374 -1.79 21.15 12.78
N ARG A 375 -1.65 22.00 13.79
CA ARG A 375 -2.76 22.38 14.66
C ARG A 375 -3.73 23.36 14.01
N ILE A 376 -3.28 24.24 13.11
CA ILE A 376 -4.13 25.24 12.45
C ILE A 376 -5.23 24.63 11.58
N PHE A 377 -5.10 23.37 11.17
CA PHE A 377 -6.11 22.64 10.40
C PHE A 377 -7.12 21.88 11.30
N GLN A 378 -6.98 21.94 12.62
CA GLN A 378 -7.93 21.33 13.56
C GLN A 378 -9.12 22.25 13.79
N VAL A 379 -10.31 21.67 14.03
CA VAL A 379 -11.54 22.42 14.28
C VAL A 379 -11.42 23.20 15.59
N PHE A 380 -11.84 24.47 15.60
CA PHE A 380 -11.79 25.41 16.73
C PHE A 380 -10.38 25.84 17.18
N GLN A 381 -9.34 25.53 16.43
CA GLN A 381 -8.00 26.00 16.75
C GLN A 381 -7.80 27.45 16.30
N ARG A 382 -7.20 28.24 17.20
CA ARG A 382 -6.86 29.64 16.98
C ARG A 382 -5.51 29.94 17.64
N LEU A 383 -4.67 30.74 16.98
CA LEU A 383 -3.37 31.16 17.49
C LEU A 383 -3.43 32.55 18.16
N HIS A 384 -4.44 33.35 17.82
CA HIS A 384 -4.61 34.72 18.30
C HIS A 384 -5.99 34.90 18.97
N THR A 385 -6.09 35.90 19.83
CA THR A 385 -7.34 36.23 20.53
C THR A 385 -8.41 36.78 19.58
N PRO A 386 -9.72 36.70 19.93
CA PRO A 386 -10.78 37.22 19.10
C PRO A 386 -10.71 38.75 18.92
N GLU A 387 -10.08 39.44 19.84
CA GLU A 387 -9.91 40.91 19.85
C GLU A 387 -8.82 41.33 18.86
N GLU A 388 -7.78 40.50 18.66
CA GLU A 388 -6.71 40.78 17.72
C GLU A 388 -7.10 40.43 16.27
N TYR A 389 -7.62 39.22 16.08
CA TYR A 389 -8.03 38.73 14.76
C TYR A 389 -9.39 38.01 14.84
N PRO A 390 -10.47 38.56 14.26
CA PRO A 390 -11.79 37.92 14.33
C PRO A 390 -11.84 36.61 13.53
N GLY A 391 -12.50 35.57 14.08
CA GLY A 391 -12.64 34.28 13.37
C GLY A 391 -13.14 33.16 14.27
N THR A 392 -13.56 32.05 13.68
CA THR A 392 -14.14 30.88 14.35
C THR A 392 -13.15 29.76 14.59
N GLY A 393 -12.02 29.72 13.86
CA GLY A 393 -11.07 28.61 13.89
C GLY A 393 -11.54 27.35 13.14
N ILE A 394 -12.55 27.46 12.27
CA ILE A 394 -13.06 26.33 11.46
C ILE A 394 -12.66 26.46 10.00
N GLY A 395 -12.33 27.65 9.51
CA GLY A 395 -12.09 27.92 8.08
C GLY A 395 -10.98 27.03 7.47
N LEU A 396 -9.82 26.89 8.13
CA LEU A 396 -8.74 26.04 7.63
C LEU A 396 -9.08 24.53 7.74
N ALA A 397 -9.86 24.12 8.73
CA ALA A 397 -10.35 22.74 8.81
C ALA A 397 -11.32 22.43 7.65
N ILE A 398 -12.15 23.41 7.23
CA ILE A 398 -12.99 23.30 6.03
C ILE A 398 -12.10 23.18 4.78
N CYS A 399 -11.04 24.00 4.67
CA CYS A 399 -10.09 23.92 3.55
C CYS A 399 -9.49 22.53 3.42
N LYS A 400 -8.98 21.99 4.53
CA LYS A 400 -8.43 20.63 4.57
C LYS A 400 -9.44 19.57 4.11
N LYS A 401 -10.65 19.61 4.65
CA LYS A 401 -11.72 18.66 4.31
C LYS A 401 -12.13 18.77 2.83
N ILE A 402 -12.15 19.96 2.26
CA ILE A 402 -12.45 20.17 0.83
C ILE A 402 -11.35 19.55 -0.03
N VAL A 403 -10.09 19.86 0.23
CA VAL A 403 -8.94 19.36 -0.53
C VAL A 403 -8.87 17.84 -0.47
N GLU A 404 -8.97 17.24 0.73
CA GLU A 404 -8.95 15.78 0.92
C GLU A 404 -10.09 15.09 0.16
N ARG A 405 -11.28 15.70 0.08
CA ARG A 405 -12.41 15.16 -0.71
C ARG A 405 -12.18 15.20 -2.22
N HIS A 406 -11.37 16.14 -2.69
CA HIS A 406 -10.96 16.21 -4.09
C HIS A 406 -9.73 15.34 -4.38
N GLY A 407 -9.28 14.51 -3.40
CA GLY A 407 -8.13 13.61 -3.56
C GLY A 407 -6.78 14.30 -3.44
N GLY A 408 -6.74 15.56 -3.00
CA GLY A 408 -5.53 16.35 -2.83
C GLY A 408 -5.01 16.40 -1.40
N HIS A 409 -3.95 17.18 -1.21
CA HIS A 409 -3.31 17.45 0.07
C HIS A 409 -3.14 18.96 0.28
N ILE A 410 -3.22 19.45 1.55
CA ILE A 410 -3.02 20.85 1.91
C ILE A 410 -1.91 20.96 2.97
N TRP A 411 -1.01 21.93 2.82
CA TRP A 411 0.03 22.23 3.81
C TRP A 411 0.32 23.72 3.87
N VAL A 412 1.20 24.12 4.78
CA VAL A 412 1.61 25.48 5.02
C VAL A 412 3.14 25.59 5.11
N GLU A 413 3.68 26.66 4.59
CA GLU A 413 5.05 27.10 4.77
C GLU A 413 5.00 28.55 5.25
N SER A 414 5.67 28.86 6.35
CA SER A 414 5.58 30.20 6.96
C SER A 414 6.78 30.46 7.85
N ASP A 415 7.21 31.71 7.83
CA ASP A 415 8.20 32.26 8.77
C ASP A 415 7.57 33.40 9.57
N PRO A 416 7.66 33.41 10.90
CA PRO A 416 7.13 34.48 11.74
C PRO A 416 7.65 35.86 11.29
N GLY A 417 6.71 36.77 11.02
CA GLY A 417 7.00 38.13 10.57
C GLY A 417 7.26 38.31 9.09
N LEU A 418 7.35 37.24 8.28
CA LEU A 418 7.59 37.31 6.84
C LEU A 418 6.38 36.96 5.97
N GLY A 419 5.35 36.35 6.58
CA GLY A 419 4.12 35.95 5.89
C GLY A 419 3.90 34.45 5.86
N THR A 420 2.84 34.03 5.17
CA THR A 420 2.41 32.63 5.09
C THR A 420 2.11 32.22 3.66
N SER A 421 2.46 31.00 3.32
CA SER A 421 2.15 30.34 2.07
C SER A 421 1.34 29.08 2.35
N PHE A 422 0.08 29.08 1.96
CA PHE A 422 -0.75 27.89 1.97
C PHE A 422 -0.72 27.22 0.60
N TYR A 423 -0.42 25.95 0.58
CA TYR A 423 -0.40 25.14 -0.64
C TYR A 423 -1.44 24.04 -0.59
N PHE A 424 -2.06 23.75 -1.72
CA PHE A 424 -2.94 22.59 -1.86
C PHE A 424 -2.82 21.96 -3.25
N THR A 425 -3.06 20.65 -3.33
CA THR A 425 -3.04 19.93 -4.59
C THR A 425 -4.45 19.57 -5.05
N LEU A 426 -4.62 19.52 -6.37
CA LEU A 426 -5.77 18.92 -7.02
C LEU A 426 -5.27 17.95 -8.08
N PRO A 427 -5.68 16.66 -8.03
CA PRO A 427 -5.24 15.68 -9.00
C PRO A 427 -5.79 15.99 -10.38
N LEU A 428 -5.00 15.63 -11.42
CA LEU A 428 -5.52 15.53 -12.77
C LEU A 428 -6.45 14.33 -12.89
N GLU A 429 -7.45 14.45 -13.74
CA GLU A 429 -8.27 13.31 -14.10
C GLU A 429 -7.39 12.21 -14.68
N ALA A 430 -7.53 10.99 -14.17
CA ALA A 430 -7.14 9.81 -14.92
C ALA A 430 -8.20 9.60 -16.00
N ASP A 431 -7.83 9.81 -17.28
CA ASP A 431 -8.66 9.51 -18.44
C ASP A 431 -9.17 8.06 -18.46
#